data_7a77245836bc301ec4fe11ed798f5c66
#
_entry.id   7a77245836bc301ec4fe11ed798f5c66
#
_cell.length_a   1.000
_cell.length_b   1.000
_cell.length_c   1.000
_cell.angle_alpha   90.00
_cell.angle_beta   90.00
_cell.angle_gamma   90.00
#
_symmetry.space_group_name_H-M   'P 1'
#
loop_
_entity.id
_entity.type
_entity.pdbx_description
1 polymer ?
#
loop_
_entity_poly.entity_id
_entity_poly.type
_entity_poly.pdbx_seq_one_letter_code
_entity_poly.pdbx_strand_id
1 'polypeptide(L)'
;MAKNQKWILKERPTGLVDDSNFLFIEEDLPEIKDGEILIQTEYLSVDPTQRMWLTDMPGYLPPIQIDEVIRSGGMGRVIASKNERFNEGELVNGFVGWQTHLISDGKGFRKVPELLPIPTMLNVLGLTGITAYFGLLDIGQPKEGETVVVSGAAGATGSVVAQIAKIKGCNVIGIAGGEEKCGWLEECGLDHVIDYKATKATKEIRRIAQNGIDIYFDNVGGPLLEAVLYQINQKARIVICGA
;
A
#
# COMPACT_ATOMS: atom_id res chain seq x y z
N MET A 1 -12.85 -27.81 16.39
CA MET A 1 -13.16 -26.37 16.46
C MET A 1 -12.22 -25.64 15.51
N ALA A 2 -12.64 -24.55 14.91
CA ALA A 2 -11.74 -23.75 14.07
C ALA A 2 -10.65 -23.12 14.98
N LYS A 3 -9.42 -23.05 14.48
CA LYS A 3 -8.30 -22.46 15.19
C LYS A 3 -7.92 -21.13 14.57
N ASN A 4 -7.49 -20.18 15.38
CA ASN A 4 -6.85 -18.98 14.90
C ASN A 4 -5.37 -19.25 14.67
N GLN A 5 -4.90 -19.06 13.46
CA GLN A 5 -3.49 -19.04 13.07
C GLN A 5 -3.05 -17.60 12.93
N LYS A 6 -2.03 -17.20 13.67
CA LYS A 6 -1.58 -15.79 13.73
C LYS A 6 -0.08 -15.63 13.79
N TRP A 7 0.39 -14.52 13.27
CA TRP A 7 1.77 -14.07 13.43
C TRP A 7 1.81 -12.91 14.42
N ILE A 8 2.67 -13.02 15.42
CA ILE A 8 2.91 -12.00 16.43
C ILE A 8 4.34 -11.46 16.33
N LEU A 9 4.55 -10.24 16.84
CA LEU A 9 5.88 -9.67 16.97
C LEU A 9 6.60 -10.33 18.14
N LYS A 10 7.66 -11.07 17.85
CA LYS A 10 8.50 -11.75 18.85
C LYS A 10 9.60 -10.82 19.35
N GLU A 11 10.28 -10.15 18.42
CA GLU A 11 11.33 -9.18 18.72
C GLU A 11 11.37 -8.06 17.67
N ARG A 12 11.84 -6.88 18.07
CA ARG A 12 11.92 -5.74 17.16
C ARG A 12 13.09 -5.90 16.18
N PRO A 13 12.88 -5.65 14.88
CA PRO A 13 13.97 -5.72 13.91
C PRO A 13 14.97 -4.56 14.11
N THR A 14 16.26 -4.87 14.14
CA THR A 14 17.36 -3.89 14.22
C THR A 14 17.92 -3.50 12.86
N GLY A 15 17.54 -4.20 11.81
CA GLY A 15 17.95 -4.00 10.42
C GLY A 15 16.82 -4.36 9.46
N LEU A 16 17.11 -5.15 8.44
CA LEU A 16 16.07 -5.76 7.62
C LEU A 16 15.27 -6.73 8.48
N VAL A 17 13.99 -6.83 8.15
CA VAL A 17 13.09 -7.79 8.79
C VAL A 17 13.48 -9.20 8.37
N ASP A 18 13.50 -10.14 9.32
CA ASP A 18 13.73 -11.57 9.08
C ASP A 18 12.81 -12.44 9.94
N ASP A 19 12.90 -13.74 9.77
CA ASP A 19 12.02 -14.71 10.43
C ASP A 19 12.14 -14.68 11.97
N SER A 20 13.26 -14.24 12.54
CA SER A 20 13.44 -14.16 13.99
C SER A 20 12.54 -13.12 14.66
N ASN A 21 12.10 -12.11 13.89
CA ASN A 21 11.24 -11.05 14.40
C ASN A 21 9.80 -11.51 14.66
N PHE A 22 9.40 -12.68 14.15
CA PHE A 22 8.03 -13.15 14.18
C PHE A 22 7.91 -14.50 14.89
N LEU A 23 6.74 -14.75 15.44
CA LEU A 23 6.36 -16.06 15.96
C LEU A 23 4.98 -16.42 15.41
N PHE A 24 4.90 -17.62 14.80
CA PHE A 24 3.63 -18.20 14.38
C PHE A 24 2.99 -18.91 15.56
N ILE A 25 1.72 -18.64 15.83
CA ILE A 25 0.93 -19.22 16.91
C ILE A 25 -0.36 -19.79 16.35
N GLU A 26 -0.75 -20.95 16.86
CA GLU A 26 -2.06 -21.54 16.64
C GLU A 26 -2.78 -21.69 17.99
N GLU A 27 -3.99 -21.15 18.10
CA GLU A 27 -4.79 -21.18 19.32
C GLU A 27 -6.25 -21.51 19.04
N ASP A 28 -6.95 -22.05 20.01
CA ASP A 28 -8.38 -22.29 19.90
C ASP A 28 -9.15 -20.98 19.93
N LEU A 29 -10.20 -20.89 19.11
CA LEU A 29 -11.06 -19.72 19.11
C LEU A 29 -11.98 -19.74 20.33
N PRO A 30 -11.97 -18.70 21.18
CA PRO A 30 -12.93 -18.60 22.27
C PRO A 30 -14.36 -18.30 21.72
N GLU A 31 -15.36 -18.55 22.55
CA GLU A 31 -16.73 -18.14 22.23
C GLU A 31 -16.86 -16.61 22.26
N ILE A 32 -17.63 -16.07 21.29
CA ILE A 32 -17.93 -14.63 21.27
C ILE A 32 -18.90 -14.26 22.38
N LYS A 33 -18.69 -13.09 22.97
CA LYS A 33 -19.53 -12.47 24.00
C LYS A 33 -20.56 -11.53 23.37
N ASP A 34 -21.51 -11.09 24.18
CA ASP A 34 -22.49 -10.06 23.77
C ASP A 34 -21.77 -8.79 23.29
N GLY A 35 -22.19 -8.26 22.16
CA GLY A 35 -21.56 -7.13 21.48
C GLY A 35 -20.39 -7.47 20.57
N GLU A 36 -19.93 -8.74 20.49
CA GLU A 36 -18.80 -9.16 19.67
C GLU A 36 -19.22 -9.81 18.35
N ILE A 37 -18.28 -9.79 17.42
CA ILE A 37 -18.33 -10.51 16.15
C ILE A 37 -17.08 -11.36 15.98
N LEU A 38 -17.20 -12.49 15.33
CA LEU A 38 -16.09 -13.30 14.86
C LEU A 38 -15.93 -13.09 13.34
N ILE A 39 -14.76 -12.64 12.95
CA ILE A 39 -14.42 -12.35 11.56
C ILE A 39 -13.42 -13.41 11.10
N GLN A 40 -13.68 -14.04 9.95
CA GLN A 40 -12.71 -14.82 9.21
C GLN A 40 -12.02 -13.91 8.20
N THR A 41 -10.70 -13.78 8.27
CA THR A 41 -9.91 -13.00 7.33
C THR A 41 -9.89 -13.68 5.96
N GLU A 42 -10.31 -12.96 4.92
CA GLU A 42 -10.24 -13.43 3.53
C GLU A 42 -9.02 -12.84 2.82
N TYR A 43 -8.71 -11.56 3.09
CA TYR A 43 -7.56 -10.85 2.54
C TYR A 43 -6.94 -9.93 3.58
N LEU A 44 -5.63 -9.87 3.59
CA LEU A 44 -4.87 -8.86 4.33
C LEU A 44 -3.90 -8.13 3.41
N SER A 45 -3.58 -6.89 3.77
CA SER A 45 -2.62 -6.07 3.04
C SER A 45 -1.23 -6.19 3.66
N VAL A 46 -0.21 -6.32 2.82
CA VAL A 46 1.19 -6.24 3.24
C VAL A 46 1.76 -4.94 2.69
N ASP A 47 1.96 -3.97 3.58
CA ASP A 47 2.33 -2.61 3.22
C ASP A 47 3.70 -2.24 3.81
N PRO A 48 4.54 -1.46 3.10
CA PRO A 48 5.85 -1.00 3.61
C PRO A 48 5.76 -0.27 4.96
N THR A 49 4.67 0.44 5.21
CA THR A 49 4.42 1.16 6.47
C THR A 49 4.41 0.24 7.71
N GLN A 50 4.09 -1.04 7.53
CA GLN A 50 4.12 -2.04 8.61
C GLN A 50 5.51 -2.16 9.23
N ARG A 51 6.57 -1.98 8.41
CA ARG A 51 7.96 -1.98 8.89
C ARG A 51 8.19 -0.93 9.99
N MET A 52 7.57 0.25 9.87
CA MET A 52 7.66 1.29 10.90
C MET A 52 6.96 0.88 12.20
N TRP A 53 5.82 0.20 12.10
CA TRP A 53 5.06 -0.22 13.28
C TRP A 53 5.74 -1.34 14.08
N LEU A 54 6.71 -2.05 13.47
CA LEU A 54 7.53 -3.05 14.15
C LEU A 54 8.65 -2.44 14.99
N THR A 55 8.95 -1.14 14.79
CA THR A 55 9.97 -0.41 15.58
C THR A 55 9.34 0.26 16.79
N ASP A 56 10.16 0.79 17.69
CA ASP A 56 9.69 1.57 18.84
C ASP A 56 9.68 3.09 18.55
N MET A 57 9.73 3.44 17.26
CA MET A 57 9.72 4.84 16.85
C MET A 57 8.29 5.40 16.83
N PRO A 58 8.09 6.61 17.32
CA PRO A 58 6.82 7.29 17.21
C PRO A 58 6.42 7.47 15.73
N GLY A 59 5.17 7.12 15.41
CA GLY A 59 4.57 7.29 14.10
C GLY A 59 3.13 7.78 14.21
N TYR A 60 2.39 7.77 13.10
CA TYR A 60 0.98 8.13 13.10
C TYR A 60 0.07 7.05 13.75
N LEU A 61 0.59 5.85 13.97
CA LEU A 61 -0.03 4.81 14.80
C LEU A 61 0.97 4.35 15.87
N PRO A 62 0.47 3.90 17.04
CA PRO A 62 1.35 3.34 18.08
C PRO A 62 2.14 2.14 17.56
N PRO A 63 3.40 1.94 18.00
CA PRO A 63 4.14 0.73 17.71
C PRO A 63 3.39 -0.52 18.14
N ILE A 64 3.54 -1.61 17.37
CA ILE A 64 3.08 -2.95 17.77
C ILE A 64 3.91 -3.39 18.97
N GLN A 65 3.27 -3.91 20.01
CA GLN A 65 3.98 -4.41 21.18
C GLN A 65 4.49 -5.84 20.93
N ILE A 66 5.50 -6.24 21.71
CA ILE A 66 5.95 -7.64 21.71
C ILE A 66 4.76 -8.50 22.12
N ASP A 67 4.63 -9.67 21.50
CA ASP A 67 3.52 -10.62 21.63
C ASP A 67 2.17 -10.16 21.04
N GLU A 68 2.09 -8.96 20.46
CA GLU A 68 0.89 -8.53 19.71
C GLU A 68 0.88 -9.08 18.28
N VAL A 69 -0.32 -9.33 17.76
CA VAL A 69 -0.55 -9.70 16.36
C VAL A 69 -0.05 -8.58 15.44
N ILE A 70 0.67 -8.95 14.38
CA ILE A 70 1.13 -7.97 13.39
C ILE A 70 -0.08 -7.25 12.79
N ARG A 71 -0.11 -5.94 12.97
CA ARG A 71 -1.21 -5.09 12.48
C ARG A 71 -1.23 -5.05 10.96
N SER A 72 -2.41 -5.28 10.39
CA SER A 72 -2.62 -5.17 8.94
C SER A 72 -4.06 -4.77 8.65
N GLY A 73 -4.24 -3.86 7.72
CA GLY A 73 -5.52 -3.66 7.08
C GLY A 73 -5.95 -4.88 6.29
N GLY A 74 -7.24 -5.11 6.15
CA GLY A 74 -7.72 -6.25 5.40
C GLY A 74 -9.24 -6.31 5.30
N MET A 75 -9.71 -7.41 4.75
CA MET A 75 -11.13 -7.72 4.63
C MET A 75 -11.39 -9.12 5.13
N GLY A 76 -12.52 -9.27 5.78
CA GLY A 76 -12.95 -10.56 6.29
C GLY A 76 -14.46 -10.66 6.33
N ARG A 77 -14.93 -11.87 6.52
CA ARG A 77 -16.35 -12.19 6.61
C ARG A 77 -16.74 -12.43 8.05
N VAL A 78 -17.85 -11.83 8.46
CA VAL A 78 -18.45 -12.11 9.76
C VAL A 78 -19.00 -13.53 9.73
N ILE A 79 -18.45 -14.44 10.53
CA ILE A 79 -18.90 -15.85 10.58
C ILE A 79 -19.71 -16.18 11.82
N ALA A 80 -19.73 -15.28 12.82
CA ALA A 80 -20.65 -15.31 13.96
C ALA A 80 -20.83 -13.89 14.51
N SER A 81 -22.03 -13.56 14.99
CA SER A 81 -22.31 -12.23 15.53
C SER A 81 -23.25 -12.29 16.74
N LYS A 82 -22.88 -11.56 17.78
CA LYS A 82 -23.71 -11.12 18.89
C LYS A 82 -23.75 -9.58 18.99
N ASN A 83 -23.52 -8.89 17.86
CA ASN A 83 -23.44 -7.44 17.76
C ASN A 83 -24.58 -6.91 16.90
N GLU A 84 -25.33 -5.91 17.36
CA GLU A 84 -26.48 -5.36 16.66
C GLU A 84 -26.16 -4.70 15.30
N ARG A 85 -24.89 -4.29 15.10
CA ARG A 85 -24.45 -3.59 13.89
C ARG A 85 -24.05 -4.52 12.75
N PHE A 86 -23.71 -5.77 13.04
CA PHE A 86 -23.14 -6.71 12.06
C PHE A 86 -23.90 -8.02 12.07
N ASN A 87 -24.15 -8.57 10.87
CA ASN A 87 -24.78 -9.87 10.69
C ASN A 87 -23.77 -10.88 10.12
N GLU A 88 -24.04 -12.16 10.37
CA GLU A 88 -23.30 -13.24 9.73
C GLU A 88 -23.39 -13.15 8.20
N GLY A 89 -22.30 -13.44 7.52
CA GLY A 89 -22.16 -13.36 6.07
C GLY A 89 -21.73 -11.99 5.54
N GLU A 90 -21.78 -10.93 6.34
CA GLU A 90 -21.37 -9.59 5.89
C GLU A 90 -19.86 -9.49 5.71
N LEU A 91 -19.44 -8.88 4.58
CA LEU A 91 -18.04 -8.52 4.33
C LEU A 91 -17.70 -7.24 5.06
N VAL A 92 -16.58 -7.23 5.78
CA VAL A 92 -16.12 -6.08 6.55
C VAL A 92 -14.68 -5.73 6.22
N ASN A 93 -14.37 -4.43 6.26
CA ASN A 93 -13.02 -3.88 6.13
C ASN A 93 -12.58 -3.26 7.44
N GLY A 94 -11.34 -3.51 7.85
CA GLY A 94 -10.73 -2.96 9.07
C GLY A 94 -9.34 -3.53 9.30
N PHE A 95 -8.80 -3.35 10.51
CA PHE A 95 -7.55 -3.99 10.91
C PHE A 95 -7.80 -5.44 11.31
N VAL A 96 -7.59 -6.36 10.38
CA VAL A 96 -7.72 -7.81 10.62
C VAL A 96 -6.46 -8.42 11.25
N GLY A 97 -5.30 -7.80 11.05
CA GLY A 97 -4.01 -8.33 11.49
C GLY A 97 -3.55 -9.55 10.66
N TRP A 98 -2.34 -10.01 10.92
CA TRP A 98 -1.81 -11.23 10.30
C TRP A 98 -2.35 -12.45 11.03
N GLN A 99 -3.63 -12.74 10.83
CA GLN A 99 -4.33 -13.86 11.46
C GLN A 99 -5.52 -14.32 10.62
N THR A 100 -5.89 -15.58 10.81
CA THR A 100 -7.02 -16.17 10.07
C THR A 100 -8.37 -15.81 10.64
N HIS A 101 -8.45 -15.53 11.94
CA HIS A 101 -9.68 -15.18 12.62
C HIS A 101 -9.46 -14.05 13.64
N LEU A 102 -10.48 -13.25 13.85
CA LEU A 102 -10.46 -12.13 14.79
C LEU A 102 -11.80 -12.00 15.51
N ILE A 103 -11.77 -11.90 16.84
CA ILE A 103 -12.92 -11.45 17.64
C ILE A 103 -12.80 -9.95 17.88
N SER A 104 -13.88 -9.21 17.64
CA SER A 104 -13.91 -7.74 17.74
C SER A 104 -15.27 -7.26 18.25
N ASP A 105 -15.27 -6.11 18.92
CA ASP A 105 -16.51 -5.37 19.27
C ASP A 105 -17.08 -4.59 18.05
N GLY A 106 -16.50 -4.76 16.88
CA GLY A 106 -16.90 -4.10 15.64
C GLY A 106 -16.41 -2.66 15.48
N LYS A 107 -15.71 -2.09 16.49
CA LYS A 107 -15.11 -0.76 16.35
C LYS A 107 -13.99 -0.79 15.31
N GLY A 108 -13.96 0.24 14.44
CA GLY A 108 -12.98 0.32 13.36
C GLY A 108 -13.30 -0.56 12.15
N PHE A 109 -14.35 -1.39 12.21
CA PHE A 109 -14.83 -2.15 11.05
C PHE A 109 -15.97 -1.43 10.34
N ARG A 110 -15.97 -1.55 9.00
CA ARG A 110 -17.01 -1.02 8.11
C ARG A 110 -17.53 -2.14 7.24
N LYS A 111 -18.85 -2.21 7.05
CA LYS A 111 -19.46 -3.09 6.07
C LYS A 111 -19.08 -2.65 4.67
N VAL A 112 -18.80 -3.61 3.81
CA VAL A 112 -18.42 -3.36 2.42
C VAL A 112 -19.38 -4.09 1.52
N PRO A 113 -20.05 -3.40 0.56
CA PRO A 113 -20.89 -4.04 -0.41
C PRO A 113 -20.02 -4.84 -1.40
N GLU A 114 -20.44 -6.07 -1.73
CA GLU A 114 -19.74 -6.94 -2.68
C GLU A 114 -20.04 -6.55 -4.13
N LEU A 115 -19.73 -5.31 -4.51
CA LEU A 115 -19.96 -4.79 -5.86
C LEU A 115 -18.80 -5.07 -6.82
N LEU A 116 -17.61 -5.32 -6.28
CA LEU A 116 -16.36 -5.54 -7.02
C LEU A 116 -15.56 -6.65 -6.35
N PRO A 117 -14.61 -7.27 -7.07
CA PRO A 117 -13.68 -8.21 -6.46
C PRO A 117 -12.97 -7.61 -5.24
N ILE A 118 -12.84 -8.38 -4.17
CA ILE A 118 -12.26 -7.93 -2.89
C ILE A 118 -10.88 -7.29 -3.07
N PRO A 119 -9.94 -7.84 -3.89
CA PRO A 119 -8.64 -7.18 -4.11
C PRO A 119 -8.75 -5.74 -4.64
N THR A 120 -9.76 -5.43 -5.47
CA THR A 120 -10.00 -4.07 -5.95
C THR A 120 -10.36 -3.11 -4.82
N MET A 121 -11.13 -3.61 -3.84
CA MET A 121 -11.52 -2.83 -2.66
C MET A 121 -10.35 -2.53 -1.72
N LEU A 122 -9.33 -3.40 -1.70
CA LEU A 122 -8.11 -3.19 -0.90
C LEU A 122 -7.05 -2.36 -1.63
N ASN A 123 -7.01 -2.38 -2.95
CA ASN A 123 -6.02 -1.66 -3.75
C ASN A 123 -6.58 -0.32 -4.25
N VAL A 124 -7.26 -0.30 -5.41
CA VAL A 124 -7.68 0.94 -6.08
C VAL A 124 -8.66 1.76 -5.23
N LEU A 125 -9.58 1.10 -4.53
CA LEU A 125 -10.54 1.72 -3.61
C LEU A 125 -10.09 1.68 -2.14
N GLY A 126 -8.91 1.10 -1.86
CA GLY A 126 -8.31 1.00 -0.55
C GLY A 126 -7.25 2.07 -0.29
N LEU A 127 -6.39 1.79 0.69
CA LEU A 127 -5.36 2.72 1.16
C LEU A 127 -4.42 3.20 0.04
N THR A 128 -3.94 2.28 -0.79
CA THR A 128 -2.97 2.60 -1.86
C THR A 128 -3.59 3.47 -2.95
N GLY A 129 -4.83 3.18 -3.35
CA GLY A 129 -5.55 4.00 -4.32
C GLY A 129 -5.91 5.39 -3.79
N ILE A 130 -6.35 5.48 -2.53
CA ILE A 130 -6.61 6.76 -1.85
C ILE A 130 -5.33 7.59 -1.73
N THR A 131 -4.22 6.97 -1.37
CA THR A 131 -2.90 7.61 -1.31
C THR A 131 -2.49 8.16 -2.68
N ALA A 132 -2.65 7.36 -3.73
CA ALA A 132 -2.37 7.78 -5.10
C ALA A 132 -3.24 8.96 -5.53
N TYR A 133 -4.54 8.88 -5.25
CA TYR A 133 -5.52 9.90 -5.62
C TYR A 133 -5.20 11.25 -4.97
N PHE A 134 -5.13 11.31 -3.65
CA PHE A 134 -4.88 12.56 -2.95
C PHE A 134 -3.45 13.06 -3.14
N GLY A 135 -2.46 12.16 -3.11
CA GLY A 135 -1.06 12.55 -3.34
C GLY A 135 -0.86 13.18 -4.72
N LEU A 136 -1.43 12.59 -5.77
CA LEU A 136 -1.28 13.15 -7.11
C LEU A 136 -2.19 14.37 -7.34
N LEU A 137 -3.48 14.30 -6.96
CA LEU A 137 -4.44 15.34 -7.35
C LEU A 137 -4.42 16.57 -6.43
N ASP A 138 -4.27 16.38 -5.11
CA ASP A 138 -4.28 17.49 -4.17
C ASP A 138 -2.90 18.14 -4.01
N ILE A 139 -1.83 17.32 -3.98
CA ILE A 139 -0.46 17.81 -3.79
C ILE A 139 0.22 18.00 -5.15
N GLY A 140 0.22 17.00 -6.01
CA GLY A 140 0.82 17.04 -7.34
C GLY A 140 0.13 18.02 -8.27
N GLN A 141 -1.20 18.09 -8.24
CA GLN A 141 -2.04 18.99 -9.07
C GLN A 141 -1.66 18.93 -10.56
N PRO A 142 -1.74 17.75 -11.19
CA PRO A 142 -1.29 17.55 -12.56
C PRO A 142 -2.14 18.33 -13.54
N LYS A 143 -1.50 18.92 -14.53
CA LYS A 143 -2.12 19.60 -15.66
C LYS A 143 -1.83 18.85 -16.95
N GLU A 144 -2.75 18.94 -17.90
CA GLU A 144 -2.57 18.34 -19.23
C GLU A 144 -1.23 18.80 -19.86
N GLY A 145 -0.49 17.84 -20.42
CA GLY A 145 0.80 18.07 -21.05
C GLY A 145 2.01 18.12 -20.09
N GLU A 146 1.80 18.18 -18.77
CA GLU A 146 2.91 18.13 -17.82
C GLU A 146 3.59 16.74 -17.79
N THR A 147 4.88 16.73 -17.51
CA THR A 147 5.67 15.51 -17.34
C THR A 147 5.60 15.03 -15.89
N VAL A 148 5.07 13.84 -15.67
CA VAL A 148 4.95 13.17 -14.37
C VAL A 148 5.91 11.98 -14.32
N VAL A 149 6.84 11.98 -13.38
CA VAL A 149 7.71 10.83 -13.09
C VAL A 149 7.18 10.12 -11.85
N VAL A 150 7.10 8.79 -11.91
CA VAL A 150 6.64 7.96 -10.80
C VAL A 150 7.71 6.93 -10.48
N SER A 151 8.29 6.96 -9.29
CA SER A 151 9.16 5.90 -8.81
C SER A 151 8.35 4.74 -8.21
N GLY A 152 8.90 3.51 -8.29
CA GLY A 152 8.13 2.33 -7.89
C GLY A 152 6.80 2.21 -8.65
N ALA A 153 6.80 2.59 -9.93
CA ALA A 153 5.60 2.73 -10.75
C ALA A 153 4.80 1.44 -10.90
N ALA A 154 5.44 0.27 -10.83
CA ALA A 154 4.76 -1.03 -10.87
C ALA A 154 4.25 -1.51 -9.49
N GLY A 155 4.42 -0.70 -8.44
CA GLY A 155 3.87 -0.99 -7.11
C GLY A 155 2.39 -0.61 -6.99
N ALA A 156 1.76 -1.02 -5.89
CA ALA A 156 0.33 -0.82 -5.66
C ALA A 156 -0.09 0.66 -5.74
N THR A 157 0.65 1.57 -5.12
CA THR A 157 0.38 3.01 -5.20
C THR A 157 0.84 3.59 -6.53
N GLY A 158 2.08 3.29 -6.94
CA GLY A 158 2.68 3.87 -8.14
C GLY A 158 1.91 3.59 -9.43
N SER A 159 1.36 2.39 -9.57
CA SER A 159 0.57 2.01 -10.74
C SER A 159 -0.75 2.79 -10.85
N VAL A 160 -1.38 3.06 -9.73
CA VAL A 160 -2.59 3.90 -9.70
C VAL A 160 -2.25 5.36 -10.01
N VAL A 161 -1.15 5.89 -9.43
CA VAL A 161 -0.65 7.24 -9.75
C VAL A 161 -0.40 7.39 -11.24
N ALA A 162 0.32 6.46 -11.85
CA ALA A 162 0.67 6.50 -13.26
C ALA A 162 -0.57 6.53 -14.16
N GLN A 163 -1.55 5.68 -13.87
CA GLN A 163 -2.80 5.63 -14.62
C GLN A 163 -3.65 6.91 -14.42
N ILE A 164 -3.75 7.44 -13.21
CA ILE A 164 -4.45 8.72 -12.97
C ILE A 164 -3.76 9.85 -13.74
N ALA A 165 -2.42 9.91 -13.75
CA ALA A 165 -1.66 10.91 -14.51
C ALA A 165 -1.93 10.79 -16.03
N LYS A 166 -2.03 9.56 -16.57
CA LYS A 166 -2.43 9.34 -17.96
C LYS A 166 -3.84 9.85 -18.24
N ILE A 167 -4.82 9.55 -17.36
CA ILE A 167 -6.21 10.05 -17.47
C ILE A 167 -6.25 11.59 -17.45
N LYS A 168 -5.31 12.23 -16.74
CA LYS A 168 -5.18 13.70 -16.71
C LYS A 168 -4.46 14.29 -17.92
N GLY A 169 -4.06 13.50 -18.91
CA GLY A 169 -3.40 13.94 -20.13
C GLY A 169 -1.91 14.29 -19.95
N CYS A 170 -1.28 13.75 -18.90
CA CYS A 170 0.15 13.96 -18.66
C CYS A 170 1.03 13.03 -19.51
N ASN A 171 2.28 13.45 -19.74
CA ASN A 171 3.36 12.61 -20.23
C ASN A 171 3.95 11.85 -19.03
N VAL A 172 3.77 10.53 -18.96
CA VAL A 172 4.09 9.72 -17.78
C VAL A 172 5.33 8.88 -17.99
N ILE A 173 6.30 9.04 -17.09
CA ILE A 173 7.53 8.25 -17.03
C ILE A 173 7.47 7.37 -15.78
N GLY A 174 7.33 6.06 -15.98
CA GLY A 174 7.36 5.07 -14.90
C GLY A 174 8.76 4.53 -14.67
N ILE A 175 9.18 4.41 -13.40
CA ILE A 175 10.46 3.79 -13.02
C ILE A 175 10.16 2.52 -12.23
N ALA A 176 10.62 1.38 -12.74
CA ALA A 176 10.47 0.08 -12.12
C ALA A 176 11.75 -0.76 -12.30
N GLY A 177 11.80 -1.95 -11.73
CA GLY A 177 12.98 -2.83 -11.86
C GLY A 177 12.61 -4.20 -12.40
N GLY A 178 13.20 -4.54 -13.54
CA GLY A 178 13.05 -5.81 -14.25
C GLY A 178 12.06 -5.75 -15.39
N GLU A 179 12.33 -6.57 -16.40
CA GLU A 179 11.62 -6.61 -17.69
C GLU A 179 10.11 -6.83 -17.54
N GLU A 180 9.71 -7.77 -16.69
CA GLU A 180 8.29 -8.10 -16.45
C GLU A 180 7.49 -6.88 -15.95
N LYS A 181 8.02 -6.16 -14.95
CA LYS A 181 7.37 -4.96 -14.40
C LYS A 181 7.34 -3.81 -15.39
N CYS A 182 8.41 -3.66 -16.18
CA CYS A 182 8.49 -2.63 -17.19
C CYS A 182 7.52 -2.91 -18.35
N GLY A 183 7.45 -4.14 -18.84
CA GLY A 183 6.50 -4.54 -19.88
C GLY A 183 5.04 -4.34 -19.45
N TRP A 184 4.73 -4.70 -18.21
CA TRP A 184 3.38 -4.44 -17.67
C TRP A 184 3.03 -2.94 -17.60
N LEU A 185 3.98 -2.07 -17.27
CA LEU A 185 3.75 -0.61 -17.30
C LEU A 185 3.54 -0.08 -18.72
N GLU A 186 4.22 -0.64 -19.72
CA GLU A 186 3.98 -0.32 -21.13
C GLU A 186 2.57 -0.74 -21.56
N GLU A 187 2.12 -1.93 -21.16
CA GLU A 187 0.74 -2.40 -21.37
C GLU A 187 -0.30 -1.48 -20.68
N CYS A 188 0.05 -0.88 -19.55
CA CYS A 188 -0.78 0.14 -18.87
C CYS A 188 -0.82 1.48 -19.63
N GLY A 189 -0.09 1.63 -20.73
CA GLY A 189 -0.12 2.80 -21.61
C GLY A 189 0.74 3.98 -21.15
N LEU A 190 1.80 3.74 -20.36
CA LEU A 190 2.74 4.78 -19.99
C LEU A 190 3.56 5.21 -21.23
N ASP A 191 3.90 6.50 -21.31
CA ASP A 191 4.64 7.02 -22.45
C ASP A 191 6.10 6.57 -22.48
N HIS A 192 6.68 6.41 -21.27
CA HIS A 192 8.05 5.93 -21.10
C HIS A 192 8.17 5.07 -19.84
N VAL A 193 9.02 4.05 -19.92
CA VAL A 193 9.37 3.19 -18.79
C VAL A 193 10.89 3.09 -18.67
N ILE A 194 11.39 3.20 -17.44
CA ILE A 194 12.81 3.08 -17.11
C ILE A 194 13.01 1.85 -16.22
N ASP A 195 13.80 0.88 -16.72
CA ASP A 195 14.31 -0.20 -15.87
C ASP A 195 15.60 0.26 -15.17
N TYR A 196 15.48 0.59 -13.88
CA TYR A 196 16.63 1.03 -13.08
C TYR A 196 17.66 -0.08 -12.80
N LYS A 197 17.30 -1.34 -13.03
CA LYS A 197 18.22 -2.48 -12.91
C LYS A 197 19.06 -2.69 -14.16
N ALA A 198 18.50 -2.39 -15.33
CA ALA A 198 19.19 -2.53 -16.62
C ALA A 198 20.00 -1.28 -17.00
N THR A 199 19.57 -0.09 -16.54
CA THR A 199 20.15 1.17 -16.95
C THR A 199 20.38 2.11 -15.76
N LYS A 200 21.25 3.12 -15.94
CA LYS A 200 21.39 4.21 -14.96
C LYS A 200 20.18 5.15 -15.09
N ALA A 201 19.32 5.17 -14.07
CA ALA A 201 18.11 6.00 -14.06
C ALA A 201 18.41 7.47 -14.41
N THR A 202 19.47 8.07 -13.85
CA THR A 202 19.90 9.44 -14.15
C THR A 202 20.11 9.70 -15.64
N LYS A 203 20.72 8.73 -16.34
CA LYS A 203 20.99 8.87 -17.78
C LYS A 203 19.69 8.82 -18.59
N GLU A 204 18.82 7.87 -18.26
CA GLU A 204 17.54 7.68 -18.96
C GLU A 204 16.55 8.81 -18.67
N ILE A 205 16.46 9.26 -17.44
CA ILE A 205 15.64 10.44 -17.07
C ILE A 205 16.07 11.64 -17.92
N ARG A 206 17.38 11.93 -18.00
CA ARG A 206 17.92 13.05 -18.81
C ARG A 206 17.61 12.90 -20.28
N ARG A 207 17.65 11.67 -20.82
CA ARG A 207 17.36 11.38 -22.23
C ARG A 207 15.88 11.56 -22.56
N ILE A 208 14.99 11.16 -21.65
CA ILE A 208 13.55 11.14 -21.87
C ILE A 208 12.91 12.48 -21.49
N ALA A 209 13.22 13.00 -20.32
CA ALA A 209 12.62 14.24 -19.79
C ALA A 209 13.36 15.50 -20.30
N GLN A 210 13.51 15.65 -21.62
CA GLN A 210 14.24 16.80 -22.21
C GLN A 210 13.60 18.14 -21.90
N ASN A 211 12.28 18.17 -21.71
CA ASN A 211 11.53 19.39 -21.34
C ASN A 211 11.42 19.57 -19.82
N GLY A 212 12.15 18.76 -19.04
CA GLY A 212 12.10 18.77 -17.60
C GLY A 212 10.93 17.99 -17.00
N ILE A 213 10.86 17.94 -15.67
CA ILE A 213 9.87 17.19 -14.89
C ILE A 213 9.04 18.19 -14.09
N ASP A 214 7.72 18.11 -14.23
CA ASP A 214 6.80 19.00 -13.53
C ASP A 214 6.28 18.40 -12.23
N ILE A 215 6.14 17.06 -12.19
CA ILE A 215 5.73 16.33 -10.99
C ILE A 215 6.59 15.09 -10.81
N TYR A 216 7.08 14.91 -9.60
CA TYR A 216 7.68 13.66 -9.19
C TYR A 216 6.87 13.04 -8.05
N PHE A 217 6.32 11.86 -8.30
CA PHE A 217 5.67 11.08 -7.26
C PHE A 217 6.66 10.05 -6.73
N ASP A 218 7.17 10.31 -5.52
CA ASP A 218 8.27 9.55 -4.92
C ASP A 218 7.78 8.48 -3.95
N ASN A 219 7.94 7.21 -4.37
CA ASN A 219 7.69 6.04 -3.54
C ASN A 219 8.98 5.39 -3.01
N VAL A 220 10.16 5.93 -3.32
CA VAL A 220 11.44 5.23 -3.09
C VAL A 220 12.46 6.07 -2.33
N GLY A 221 12.56 7.38 -2.64
CA GLY A 221 13.59 8.26 -2.06
C GLY A 221 15.00 7.99 -2.57
N GLY A 222 15.99 8.41 -1.79
CA GLY A 222 17.42 8.14 -1.98
C GLY A 222 17.99 8.57 -3.33
N PRO A 223 18.92 7.79 -3.91
CA PRO A 223 19.61 8.16 -5.15
C PRO A 223 18.68 8.43 -6.34
N LEU A 224 17.47 7.86 -6.32
CA LEU A 224 16.50 8.08 -7.39
C LEU A 224 15.86 9.47 -7.28
N LEU A 225 15.52 9.90 -6.07
CA LEU A 225 15.09 11.28 -5.80
C LEU A 225 16.16 12.28 -6.26
N GLU A 226 17.42 12.05 -5.89
CA GLU A 226 18.54 12.91 -6.32
C GLU A 226 18.64 12.99 -7.85
N ALA A 227 18.50 11.85 -8.55
CA ALA A 227 18.55 11.80 -10.00
C ALA A 227 17.44 12.64 -10.66
N VAL A 228 16.22 12.61 -10.09
CA VAL A 228 15.08 13.39 -10.59
C VAL A 228 15.29 14.88 -10.33
N LEU A 229 15.83 15.27 -9.17
CA LEU A 229 16.04 16.68 -8.81
C LEU A 229 16.93 17.46 -9.80
N TYR A 230 17.81 16.77 -10.54
CA TYR A 230 18.62 17.40 -11.58
C TYR A 230 17.85 17.78 -12.86
N GLN A 231 16.60 17.33 -13.00
CA GLN A 231 15.80 17.53 -14.22
C GLN A 231 14.42 18.17 -13.94
N ILE A 232 14.18 18.65 -12.74
CA ILE A 232 12.90 19.28 -12.39
C ILE A 232 12.77 20.67 -13.01
N ASN A 233 11.57 21.02 -13.42
CA ASN A 233 11.18 22.35 -13.85
C ASN A 233 11.06 23.34 -12.66
N GLN A 234 11.06 24.63 -12.95
CA GLN A 234 10.70 25.63 -11.96
C GLN A 234 9.26 25.39 -11.47
N LYS A 235 9.06 25.44 -10.15
CA LYS A 235 7.77 25.17 -9.50
C LYS A 235 7.29 23.72 -9.65
N ALA A 236 8.18 22.79 -9.96
CA ALA A 236 7.84 21.38 -9.92
C ALA A 236 7.31 20.99 -8.53
N ARG A 237 6.44 19.98 -8.50
CA ARG A 237 5.85 19.45 -7.26
C ARG A 237 6.45 18.07 -7.01
N ILE A 238 6.96 17.85 -5.80
CA ILE A 238 7.51 16.58 -5.36
C ILE A 238 6.59 16.04 -4.29
N VAL A 239 5.91 14.94 -4.61
CA VAL A 239 4.99 14.26 -3.73
C VAL A 239 5.75 13.13 -3.03
N ILE A 240 6.13 13.33 -1.77
CA ILE A 240 6.83 12.31 -0.98
C ILE A 240 5.79 11.36 -0.41
N CYS A 241 5.76 10.13 -0.92
CA CYS A 241 4.86 9.07 -0.48
C CYS A 241 5.61 7.99 0.31
N GLY A 242 6.80 7.59 -0.16
CA GLY A 242 7.67 6.63 0.50
C GLY A 242 9.12 7.10 0.51
N ALA A 243 9.88 6.79 1.59
CA ALA A 243 11.27 7.19 1.75
C ALA A 243 12.04 6.11 2.52
#